data_93a914934ed9a79467a7b3b9c7ecf1f0
#
_entry.id   93a914934ed9a79467a7b3b9c7ecf1f0
#
_cell.length_a   1.000
_cell.length_b   1.000
_cell.length_c   1.000
_cell.angle_alpha   90.00
_cell.angle_beta   90.00
_cell.angle_gamma   90.00
#
_symmetry.space_group_name_H-M   'P 1'
#
loop_
_entity.id
_entity.type
_entity.pdbx_description
1 polymer ?
#
loop_
_entity_poly.entity_id
_entity_poly.type
_entity_poly.pdbx_seq_one_letter_code
_entity_poly.pdbx_strand_id
1 'polypeptide(L)'
;MATEVSLVLAATFWGLNFAATKYAAASISPLLLVALRFTVGGLLLLLVVRLLEPKSRLRRSDVLPMAALGCFGVATAQTGFTFGVSLSSAGSTGLIFATAPVWGLLLGATFGLERPTWKGVLGVGLSIVGVALVVLDGLTSGNASLVGDLLVLIAAFCVGAYAVLSMPLLERHTPLAVAKTAE
;
A
#
# COMPACT_ATOMS: atom_id res chain seq x y z
N MET A 1 15.81 -19.83 -6.04
CA MET A 1 16.90 -19.01 -5.46
C MET A 1 16.79 -17.54 -5.84
N ALA A 2 16.80 -17.12 -7.11
CA ALA A 2 16.70 -15.70 -7.47
C ALA A 2 15.39 -15.05 -6.98
N THR A 3 14.25 -15.72 -7.14
CA THR A 3 12.94 -15.24 -6.69
C THR A 3 12.85 -15.09 -5.18
N GLU A 4 13.39 -16.01 -4.41
CA GLU A 4 13.39 -15.96 -2.94
C GLU A 4 14.25 -14.81 -2.42
N VAL A 5 15.44 -14.62 -3.03
CA VAL A 5 16.31 -13.49 -2.69
C VAL A 5 15.62 -12.16 -3.00
N SER A 6 14.94 -12.05 -4.15
CA SER A 6 14.19 -10.85 -4.51
C SER A 6 13.05 -10.55 -3.53
N LEU A 7 12.34 -11.58 -3.08
CA LEU A 7 11.27 -11.42 -2.08
C LEU A 7 11.81 -10.97 -0.72
N VAL A 8 12.93 -11.55 -0.26
CA VAL A 8 13.56 -11.13 1.00
C VAL A 8 14.06 -9.70 0.91
N LEU A 9 14.70 -9.32 -0.19
CA LEU A 9 15.13 -7.93 -0.42
C LEU A 9 13.94 -6.98 -0.43
N ALA A 10 12.88 -7.29 -1.17
CA ALA A 10 11.67 -6.48 -1.21
C ALA A 10 11.05 -6.32 0.18
N ALA A 11 10.92 -7.38 0.96
CA ALA A 11 10.40 -7.35 2.32
C ALA A 11 11.29 -6.50 3.25
N THR A 12 12.61 -6.62 3.11
CA THR A 12 13.58 -5.83 3.89
C THR A 12 13.46 -4.34 3.57
N PHE A 13 13.44 -3.97 2.28
CA PHE A 13 13.25 -2.59 1.86
C PHE A 13 11.90 -2.03 2.32
N TRP A 14 10.85 -2.85 2.27
CA TRP A 14 9.54 -2.43 2.75
C TRP A 14 9.53 -2.21 4.26
N GLY A 15 10.14 -3.10 5.03
CA GLY A 15 10.30 -2.93 6.49
C GLY A 15 11.08 -1.67 6.84
N LEU A 16 12.21 -1.41 6.17
CA LEU A 16 13.01 -0.20 6.35
C LEU A 16 12.23 1.07 6.01
N ASN A 17 11.29 1.02 5.06
CA ASN A 17 10.46 2.16 4.69
C ASN A 17 9.61 2.69 5.88
N PHE A 18 9.15 1.84 6.79
CA PHE A 18 8.39 2.28 7.97
C PHE A 18 9.28 3.11 8.90
N ALA A 19 10.48 2.61 9.21
CA ALA A 19 11.43 3.33 10.05
C ALA A 19 11.91 4.64 9.40
N ALA A 20 12.23 4.61 8.11
CA ALA A 20 12.64 5.79 7.36
C ALA A 20 11.52 6.85 7.30
N THR A 21 10.27 6.44 7.08
CA THR A 21 9.12 7.35 7.07
C THR A 21 8.91 7.98 8.44
N LYS A 22 9.01 7.18 9.52
CA LYS A 22 8.90 7.69 10.90
C LYS A 22 9.99 8.72 11.22
N TYR A 23 11.23 8.42 10.84
CA TYR A 23 12.36 9.32 11.05
C TYR A 23 12.21 10.62 10.26
N ALA A 24 11.83 10.53 8.98
CA ALA A 24 11.62 11.70 8.13
C ALA A 24 10.43 12.56 8.62
N ALA A 25 9.34 11.94 9.05
CA ALA A 25 8.16 12.63 9.57
C ALA A 25 8.41 13.38 10.89
N ALA A 26 9.51 13.09 11.60
CA ALA A 26 9.93 13.85 12.77
C ALA A 26 10.51 15.23 12.42
N SER A 27 11.03 15.41 11.19
CA SER A 27 11.70 16.63 10.75
C SER A 27 10.98 17.34 9.60
N ILE A 28 10.16 16.64 8.85
CA ILE A 28 9.44 17.13 7.67
C ILE A 28 7.95 16.89 7.86
N SER A 29 7.10 17.86 7.49
CA SER A 29 5.66 17.66 7.59
C SER A 29 5.22 16.46 6.73
N PRO A 30 4.26 15.63 7.21
CA PRO A 30 3.79 14.46 6.49
C PRO A 30 3.32 14.78 5.05
N LEU A 31 2.67 15.92 4.85
CA LEU A 31 2.21 16.36 3.54
C LEU A 31 3.38 16.63 2.58
N LEU A 32 4.42 17.33 3.05
CA LEU A 32 5.62 17.60 2.25
C LEU A 32 6.36 16.30 1.93
N LEU A 33 6.43 15.37 2.88
CA LEU A 33 7.04 14.06 2.69
C LEU A 33 6.32 13.25 1.60
N VAL A 34 4.98 13.24 1.62
CA VAL A 34 4.16 12.61 0.57
C VAL A 34 4.42 13.27 -0.78
N ALA A 35 4.35 14.62 -0.85
CA ALA A 35 4.58 15.35 -2.08
C ALA A 35 5.96 15.08 -2.71
N LEU A 36 7.03 15.07 -1.89
CA LEU A 36 8.38 14.75 -2.35
C LEU A 36 8.48 13.32 -2.88
N ARG A 37 7.90 12.34 -2.16
CA ARG A 37 7.92 10.93 -2.57
C ARG A 37 7.22 10.73 -3.92
N PHE A 38 6.03 11.31 -4.10
CA PHE A 38 5.30 11.21 -5.37
C PHE A 38 6.01 11.94 -6.50
N THR A 39 6.55 13.13 -6.25
CA THR A 39 7.26 13.87 -7.29
C THR A 39 8.52 13.11 -7.74
N VAL A 40 9.36 12.67 -6.80
CA VAL A 40 10.58 11.94 -7.13
C VAL A 40 10.27 10.57 -7.72
N GLY A 41 9.34 9.81 -7.11
CA GLY A 41 8.93 8.49 -7.59
C GLY A 41 8.31 8.57 -8.99
N GLY A 42 7.41 9.53 -9.21
CA GLY A 42 6.76 9.74 -10.51
C GLY A 42 7.74 10.14 -11.60
N LEU A 43 8.68 11.04 -11.32
CA LEU A 43 9.72 11.42 -12.29
C LEU A 43 10.62 10.22 -12.64
N LEU A 44 11.03 9.43 -11.65
CA LEU A 44 11.83 8.22 -11.87
C LEU A 44 11.05 7.19 -12.68
N LEU A 45 9.77 6.94 -12.33
CA LEU A 45 8.93 6.01 -13.05
C LEU A 45 8.70 6.45 -14.50
N LEU A 46 8.43 7.73 -14.73
CA LEU A 46 8.32 8.29 -16.09
C LEU A 46 9.58 8.08 -16.90
N LEU A 47 10.76 8.27 -16.28
CA LEU A 47 12.04 8.01 -16.93
C LEU A 47 12.19 6.52 -17.30
N VAL A 48 11.91 5.63 -16.34
CA VAL A 48 12.00 4.17 -16.54
C VAL A 48 11.05 3.72 -17.65
N VAL A 49 9.79 4.19 -17.65
CA VAL A 49 8.82 3.83 -18.69
C VAL A 49 9.26 4.35 -20.07
N ARG A 50 9.79 5.56 -20.15
CA ARG A 50 10.32 6.10 -21.42
C ARG A 50 11.49 5.31 -21.97
N LEU A 51 12.33 4.77 -21.09
CA LEU A 51 13.51 3.98 -21.48
C LEU A 51 13.17 2.54 -21.86
N LEU A 52 12.28 1.90 -21.07
CA LEU A 52 11.97 0.48 -21.22
C LEU A 52 10.75 0.22 -22.12
N GLU A 53 9.76 1.08 -22.11
CA GLU A 53 8.51 0.91 -22.87
C GLU A 53 8.14 2.15 -23.70
N PRO A 54 8.98 2.62 -24.63
CA PRO A 54 8.74 3.86 -25.38
C PRO A 54 7.49 3.80 -26.27
N LYS A 55 6.99 2.60 -26.59
CA LYS A 55 5.82 2.37 -27.46
C LYS A 55 4.54 2.06 -26.68
N SER A 56 4.58 2.05 -25.35
CA SER A 56 3.39 1.75 -24.56
C SER A 56 2.36 2.89 -24.72
N ARG A 57 1.24 2.58 -25.36
CA ARG A 57 0.13 3.50 -25.55
C ARG A 57 -1.05 3.04 -24.69
N LEU A 58 -1.44 3.88 -23.75
CA LEU A 58 -2.64 3.67 -22.96
C LEU A 58 -3.87 3.92 -23.83
N ARG A 59 -4.87 3.07 -23.68
CA ARG A 59 -6.18 3.30 -24.28
C ARG A 59 -6.84 4.48 -23.57
N ARG A 60 -7.37 5.44 -24.30
CA ARG A 60 -8.04 6.63 -23.72
C ARG A 60 -9.18 6.25 -22.76
N SER A 61 -9.87 5.12 -23.01
CA SER A 61 -10.93 4.59 -22.16
C SER A 61 -10.45 4.16 -20.78
N ASP A 62 -9.17 3.80 -20.65
CA ASP A 62 -8.61 3.22 -19.43
C ASP A 62 -7.88 4.27 -18.57
N VAL A 63 -7.65 5.47 -19.12
CA VAL A 63 -6.97 6.56 -18.41
C VAL A 63 -7.77 7.01 -17.18
N LEU A 64 -9.08 7.19 -17.31
CA LEU A 64 -9.92 7.65 -16.20
C LEU A 64 -10.03 6.60 -15.08
N PRO A 65 -10.30 5.31 -15.34
CA PRO A 65 -10.25 4.26 -14.31
C PRO A 65 -8.88 4.15 -13.64
N MET A 66 -7.80 4.22 -14.41
CA MET A 66 -6.43 4.17 -13.87
C MET A 66 -6.12 5.37 -12.97
N ALA A 67 -6.48 6.59 -13.41
CA ALA A 67 -6.28 7.79 -12.60
C ALA A 67 -7.13 7.74 -11.31
N ALA A 68 -8.38 7.29 -11.39
CA ALA A 68 -9.22 7.10 -10.21
C ALA A 68 -8.64 6.09 -9.23
N LEU A 69 -8.12 4.96 -9.72
CA LEU A 69 -7.44 3.95 -8.90
C LEU A 69 -6.15 4.49 -8.29
N GLY A 70 -5.38 5.29 -9.03
CA GLY A 70 -4.18 5.94 -8.53
C GLY A 70 -4.50 6.93 -7.42
N CYS A 71 -5.45 7.82 -7.65
CA CYS A 71 -5.87 8.80 -6.64
C CYS A 71 -6.45 8.12 -5.40
N PHE A 72 -7.38 7.18 -5.57
CA PHE A 72 -8.04 6.54 -4.44
C PHE A 72 -7.14 5.46 -3.78
N GLY A 73 -6.55 4.57 -4.58
CA GLY A 73 -5.80 3.43 -4.06
C GLY A 73 -4.39 3.80 -3.59
N VAL A 74 -3.68 4.64 -4.36
CA VAL A 74 -2.27 4.96 -4.07
C VAL A 74 -2.14 6.26 -3.28
N ALA A 75 -2.70 7.38 -3.76
CA ALA A 75 -2.51 8.67 -3.10
C ALA A 75 -3.17 8.71 -1.71
N THR A 76 -4.42 8.21 -1.57
CA THR A 76 -5.10 8.11 -0.28
C THR A 76 -4.37 7.17 0.67
N ALA A 77 -3.93 5.99 0.17
CA ALA A 77 -3.19 5.02 0.96
C ALA A 77 -1.87 5.60 1.48
N GLN A 78 -1.09 6.24 0.62
CA GLN A 78 0.20 6.80 1.01
C GLN A 78 0.07 8.00 1.95
N THR A 79 -0.95 8.83 1.75
CA THR A 79 -1.24 9.93 2.66
C THR A 79 -1.66 9.39 4.03
N GLY A 80 -2.64 8.49 4.09
CA GLY A 80 -3.08 7.84 5.32
C GLY A 80 -1.95 7.10 6.04
N PHE A 81 -1.11 6.37 5.29
CA PHE A 81 0.07 5.71 5.81
C PHE A 81 1.07 6.69 6.44
N THR A 82 1.43 7.76 5.72
CA THR A 82 2.45 8.72 6.19
C THR A 82 1.98 9.48 7.43
N PHE A 83 0.72 9.94 7.44
CA PHE A 83 0.14 10.57 8.64
C PHE A 83 0.00 9.57 9.77
N GLY A 84 -0.45 8.34 9.50
CA GLY A 84 -0.57 7.29 10.49
C GLY A 84 0.76 6.95 11.16
N VAL A 85 1.84 6.75 10.38
CA VAL A 85 3.19 6.52 10.88
C VAL A 85 3.70 7.71 11.70
N SER A 86 3.38 8.95 11.32
CA SER A 86 3.80 10.13 12.07
C SER A 86 3.16 10.19 13.46
N LEU A 87 1.90 9.76 13.59
CA LEU A 87 1.09 9.82 14.80
C LEU A 87 1.22 8.58 15.69
N SER A 88 1.64 7.43 15.16
CA SER A 88 1.74 6.16 15.90
C SER A 88 3.19 5.63 15.88
N SER A 89 3.43 4.43 16.40
CA SER A 89 4.74 3.78 16.37
C SER A 89 5.02 3.11 15.01
N ALA A 90 6.28 3.02 14.59
CA ALA A 90 6.65 2.32 13.38
C ALA A 90 6.32 0.81 13.44
N GLY A 91 6.43 0.20 14.62
CA GLY A 91 6.09 -1.21 14.84
C GLY A 91 4.59 -1.47 14.73
N SER A 92 3.77 -0.68 15.44
CA SER A 92 2.31 -0.77 15.38
C SER A 92 1.80 -0.57 13.95
N THR A 93 2.24 0.50 13.29
CA THR A 93 1.84 0.80 11.91
C THR A 93 2.27 -0.28 10.92
N GLY A 94 3.46 -0.88 11.11
CA GLY A 94 3.92 -2.01 10.30
C GLY A 94 3.02 -3.23 10.41
N LEU A 95 2.63 -3.58 11.63
CA LEU A 95 1.73 -4.72 11.88
C LEU A 95 0.31 -4.48 11.35
N ILE A 96 -0.24 -3.28 11.56
CA ILE A 96 -1.56 -2.91 11.02
C ILE A 96 -1.54 -2.91 9.49
N PHE A 97 -0.50 -2.34 8.87
CA PHE A 97 -0.39 -2.29 7.42
C PHE A 97 -0.20 -3.68 6.79
N ALA A 98 0.38 -4.65 7.51
CA ALA A 98 0.48 -6.04 7.08
C ALA A 98 -0.88 -6.72 6.89
N THR A 99 -1.99 -6.09 7.28
CA THR A 99 -3.35 -6.56 6.95
C THR A 99 -3.77 -6.27 5.51
N ALA A 100 -3.02 -5.49 4.74
CA ALA A 100 -3.40 -5.15 3.36
C ALA A 100 -3.74 -6.39 2.48
N PRO A 101 -3.01 -7.53 2.53
CA PRO A 101 -3.40 -8.74 1.80
C PRO A 101 -4.73 -9.32 2.26
N VAL A 102 -5.10 -9.13 3.53
CA VAL A 102 -6.39 -9.58 4.08
C VAL A 102 -7.54 -8.85 3.39
N TRP A 103 -7.42 -7.53 3.25
CA TRP A 103 -8.39 -6.71 2.52
C TRP A 103 -8.46 -7.09 1.05
N GLY A 104 -7.33 -7.39 0.41
CA GLY A 104 -7.27 -7.89 -0.95
C GLY A 104 -8.05 -9.21 -1.08
N LEU A 105 -7.81 -10.19 -0.21
CA LEU A 105 -8.53 -11.46 -0.21
C LEU A 105 -10.03 -11.29 0.01
N LEU A 106 -10.44 -10.47 0.98
CA LEU A 106 -11.86 -10.23 1.27
C LEU A 106 -12.56 -9.58 0.07
N LEU A 107 -11.97 -8.54 -0.51
CA LEU A 107 -12.52 -7.87 -1.69
C LEU A 107 -12.49 -8.79 -2.92
N GLY A 108 -11.40 -9.52 -3.16
CA GLY A 108 -11.28 -10.49 -4.24
C GLY A 108 -12.37 -11.58 -4.16
N ALA A 109 -12.67 -12.04 -2.95
CA ALA A 109 -13.75 -13.00 -2.71
C ALA A 109 -15.15 -12.39 -2.96
N THR A 110 -15.40 -11.15 -2.52
CA THR A 110 -16.70 -10.48 -2.74
C THR A 110 -16.97 -10.18 -4.21
N PHE A 111 -15.94 -9.86 -4.98
CA PHE A 111 -16.05 -9.67 -6.44
C PHE A 111 -15.98 -10.97 -7.23
N GLY A 112 -15.85 -12.13 -6.57
CA GLY A 112 -15.78 -13.44 -7.22
C GLY A 112 -14.48 -13.68 -8.00
N LEU A 113 -13.47 -12.85 -7.80
CA LEU A 113 -12.15 -12.94 -8.45
C LEU A 113 -11.28 -14.02 -7.79
N GLU A 114 -11.47 -14.24 -6.49
CA GLU A 114 -10.75 -15.26 -5.72
C GLU A 114 -11.72 -16.12 -4.93
N ARG A 115 -11.40 -17.42 -4.80
CA ARG A 115 -12.15 -18.33 -3.91
C ARG A 115 -11.42 -18.41 -2.58
N PRO A 116 -12.03 -17.97 -1.47
CA PRO A 116 -11.40 -18.05 -0.17
C PRO A 116 -11.10 -19.51 0.18
N THR A 117 -9.83 -19.77 0.46
CA THR A 117 -9.41 -21.08 0.97
C THR A 117 -9.52 -21.08 2.49
N TRP A 118 -9.69 -22.26 3.09
CA TRP A 118 -9.70 -22.40 4.55
C TRP A 118 -8.43 -21.78 5.20
N LYS A 119 -7.28 -21.96 4.56
CA LYS A 119 -6.02 -21.34 5.01
C LYS A 119 -6.07 -19.81 4.97
N GLY A 120 -6.68 -19.24 3.91
CA GLY A 120 -6.90 -17.81 3.80
C GLY A 120 -7.80 -17.26 4.90
N VAL A 121 -8.91 -17.95 5.20
CA VAL A 121 -9.84 -17.57 6.29
C VAL A 121 -9.14 -17.60 7.65
N LEU A 122 -8.34 -18.62 7.93
CA LEU A 122 -7.54 -18.69 9.15
C LEU A 122 -6.52 -17.55 9.22
N GLY A 123 -5.83 -17.23 8.13
CA GLY A 123 -4.90 -16.10 8.05
C GLY A 123 -5.57 -14.76 8.33
N VAL A 124 -6.77 -14.54 7.78
CA VAL A 124 -7.60 -13.35 8.07
C VAL A 124 -7.93 -13.27 9.56
N GLY A 125 -8.42 -14.35 10.16
CA GLY A 125 -8.76 -14.41 11.58
C GLY A 125 -7.55 -14.10 12.47
N LEU A 126 -6.41 -14.71 12.17
CA LEU A 126 -5.17 -14.48 12.91
C LEU A 126 -4.66 -13.04 12.78
N SER A 127 -4.77 -12.44 11.59
CA SER A 127 -4.41 -11.04 11.36
C SER A 127 -5.30 -10.07 12.16
N ILE A 128 -6.61 -10.32 12.22
CA ILE A 128 -7.54 -9.50 13.02
C ILE A 128 -7.16 -9.56 14.50
N VAL A 129 -6.90 -10.76 15.03
CA VAL A 129 -6.45 -10.94 16.42
C VAL A 129 -5.13 -10.21 16.66
N GLY A 130 -4.16 -10.35 15.75
CA GLY A 130 -2.86 -9.66 15.86
C GLY A 130 -3.00 -8.15 15.90
N VAL A 131 -3.81 -7.55 15.02
CA VAL A 131 -4.07 -6.11 15.02
C VAL A 131 -4.78 -5.67 16.30
N ALA A 132 -5.78 -6.43 16.76
CA ALA A 132 -6.48 -6.11 17.99
C ALA A 132 -5.53 -6.08 19.20
N LEU A 133 -4.63 -7.04 19.32
CA LEU A 133 -3.63 -7.08 20.40
C LEU A 133 -2.68 -5.87 20.34
N VAL A 134 -2.22 -5.47 19.15
CA VAL A 134 -1.33 -4.32 18.97
C VAL A 134 -2.03 -3.01 19.34
N VAL A 135 -3.27 -2.85 18.90
CA VAL A 135 -4.07 -1.63 19.23
C VAL A 135 -4.34 -1.57 20.73
N LEU A 136 -4.69 -2.69 21.36
CA LEU A 136 -4.93 -2.75 22.81
C LEU A 136 -3.65 -2.43 23.61
N ASP A 137 -2.51 -3.01 23.24
CA ASP A 137 -1.22 -2.70 23.87
C ASP A 137 -0.86 -1.23 23.73
N GLY A 138 -1.06 -0.66 22.56
CA GLY A 138 -0.84 0.76 22.30
C GLY A 138 -1.73 1.68 23.17
N LEU A 139 -3.00 1.33 23.34
CA LEU A 139 -3.93 2.08 24.20
C LEU A 139 -3.56 2.02 25.67
N THR A 140 -3.07 0.85 26.14
CA THR A 140 -2.69 0.66 27.55
C THR A 140 -1.34 1.29 27.88
N SER A 141 -0.39 1.30 26.96
CA SER A 141 0.94 1.90 27.13
C SER A 141 1.00 3.41 26.90
N GLY A 142 -0.09 4.02 26.41
CA GLY A 142 -0.16 5.46 26.11
C GLY A 142 0.73 5.92 24.93
N ASN A 143 1.35 4.99 24.21
CA ASN A 143 2.30 5.25 23.13
C ASN A 143 1.67 5.21 21.73
N ALA A 144 0.41 4.81 21.60
CA ALA A 144 -0.30 4.74 20.33
C ALA A 144 -1.32 5.86 20.19
N SER A 145 -1.39 6.41 18.98
CA SER A 145 -2.50 7.28 18.59
C SER A 145 -3.55 6.44 17.87
N LEU A 146 -4.72 6.27 18.47
CA LEU A 146 -5.84 5.59 17.81
C LEU A 146 -6.14 6.18 16.42
N VAL A 147 -6.00 7.51 16.30
CA VAL A 147 -6.16 8.19 15.00
C VAL A 147 -5.09 7.75 14.02
N GLY A 148 -3.83 7.64 14.45
CA GLY A 148 -2.74 7.14 13.63
C GLY A 148 -2.98 5.70 13.15
N ASP A 149 -3.38 4.83 14.05
CA ASP A 149 -3.65 3.41 13.75
C ASP A 149 -4.85 3.24 12.80
N LEU A 150 -5.92 4.03 12.97
CA LEU A 150 -7.05 4.05 12.04
C LEU A 150 -6.66 4.55 10.65
N LEU A 151 -5.81 5.57 10.55
CA LEU A 151 -5.30 6.05 9.26
C LEU A 151 -4.49 4.98 8.54
N VAL A 152 -3.66 4.21 9.27
CA VAL A 152 -2.92 3.09 8.69
C VAL A 152 -3.84 1.95 8.26
N LEU A 153 -4.90 1.66 9.03
CA LEU A 153 -5.88 0.64 8.67
C LEU A 153 -6.64 1.00 7.39
N ILE A 154 -7.04 2.26 7.25
CA ILE A 154 -7.64 2.80 6.01
C ILE A 154 -6.64 2.69 4.86
N ALA A 155 -5.38 3.03 5.08
CA ALA A 155 -4.32 2.90 4.07
C ALA A 155 -4.14 1.44 3.63
N ALA A 156 -4.13 0.48 4.55
CA ALA A 156 -4.05 -0.95 4.26
C ALA A 156 -5.26 -1.42 3.44
N PHE A 157 -6.47 -0.96 3.79
CA PHE A 157 -7.68 -1.23 3.00
C PHE A 157 -7.57 -0.69 1.57
N CYS A 158 -7.14 0.57 1.39
CA CYS A 158 -6.96 1.19 0.08
C CYS A 158 -5.95 0.43 -0.78
N VAL A 159 -4.84 -0.04 -0.21
CA VAL A 159 -3.85 -0.86 -0.91
C VAL A 159 -4.44 -2.21 -1.33
N GLY A 160 -5.17 -2.89 -0.44
CA GLY A 160 -5.87 -4.14 -0.76
C GLY A 160 -6.90 -3.95 -1.87
N ALA A 161 -7.69 -2.87 -1.80
CA ALA A 161 -8.67 -2.52 -2.82
C ALA A 161 -8.00 -2.21 -4.16
N TYR A 162 -6.91 -1.43 -4.15
CA TYR A 162 -6.14 -1.14 -5.35
C TYR A 162 -5.62 -2.42 -6.02
N ALA A 163 -5.08 -3.36 -5.24
CA ALA A 163 -4.57 -4.62 -5.76
C ALA A 163 -5.64 -5.40 -6.53
N VAL A 164 -6.85 -5.50 -5.97
CA VAL A 164 -7.97 -6.23 -6.59
C VAL A 164 -8.54 -5.47 -7.79
N LEU A 165 -8.81 -4.18 -7.64
CA LEU A 165 -9.44 -3.38 -8.68
C LEU A 165 -8.52 -3.09 -9.87
N SER A 166 -7.19 -3.23 -9.69
CA SER A 166 -6.23 -3.09 -10.78
C SER A 166 -6.09 -4.36 -11.64
N MET A 167 -6.52 -5.54 -11.16
CA MET A 167 -6.40 -6.81 -11.89
C MET A 167 -6.95 -6.75 -13.33
N PRO A 168 -8.19 -6.27 -13.59
CA PRO A 168 -8.74 -6.23 -14.93
C PRO A 168 -7.96 -5.29 -15.89
N LEU A 169 -7.29 -4.28 -15.33
CA LEU A 169 -6.47 -3.35 -16.11
C LEU A 169 -5.09 -3.94 -16.41
N LEU A 170 -4.53 -4.73 -15.49
CA LEU A 170 -3.26 -5.43 -15.67
C LEU A 170 -3.34 -6.56 -16.70
N GLU A 171 -4.52 -7.14 -16.93
CA GLU A 171 -4.73 -8.11 -18.01
C GLU A 171 -4.64 -7.47 -19.41
N ARG A 172 -4.89 -6.17 -19.51
CA ARG A 172 -4.93 -5.40 -20.77
C ARG A 172 -3.69 -4.56 -21.02
N HIS A 173 -2.96 -4.23 -19.96
CA HIS A 173 -1.81 -3.33 -20.01
C HIS A 173 -0.63 -3.89 -19.22
N THR A 174 0.58 -3.47 -19.59
CA THR A 174 1.76 -3.81 -18.79
C THR A 174 1.71 -3.16 -17.41
N PRO A 175 2.28 -3.80 -16.37
CA PRO A 175 2.33 -3.23 -15.02
C PRO A 175 2.93 -1.82 -14.97
N LEU A 176 3.93 -1.53 -15.81
CA LEU A 176 4.57 -0.21 -15.91
C LEU A 176 3.62 0.86 -16.48
N ALA A 177 2.76 0.49 -17.46
CA ALA A 177 1.78 1.40 -18.03
C ALA A 177 0.68 1.75 -17.00
N VAL A 178 0.25 0.79 -16.19
CA VAL A 178 -0.72 1.02 -15.09
C VAL A 178 -0.12 1.91 -14.01
N ALA A 179 1.11 1.65 -13.60
CA ALA A 179 1.79 2.44 -12.57
C ALA A 179 1.97 3.90 -12.97
N LYS A 180 2.28 4.18 -14.26
CA LYS A 180 2.43 5.54 -14.80
C LYS A 180 1.19 6.42 -14.64
N THR A 181 0.00 5.84 -14.65
CA THR A 181 -1.27 6.60 -14.53
C THR A 181 -1.77 6.72 -13.10
N ALA A 182 -1.18 5.95 -12.17
CA ALA A 182 -1.53 5.97 -10.76
C ALA A 182 -0.79 7.07 -9.96
N GLU A 183 0.19 7.73 -10.57
CA GLU A 183 0.96 8.85 -10.01
C GLU A 183 0.59 10.19 -10.65
#